data_cb260f5f12aa100cf86aedcfbe69cea5
#
_entry.id   cb260f5f12aa100cf86aedcfbe69cea5
#
_cell.length_a   1.000
_cell.length_b   1.000
_cell.length_c   1.000
_cell.angle_alpha   90.00
_cell.angle_beta   90.00
_cell.angle_gamma   90.00
#
_symmetry.space_group_name_H-M   'P 1'
#
loop_
_entity.id
_entity.type
_entity.pdbx_description
1 polymer ?
#
loop_
_entity_poly.entity_id
_entity_poly.type
_entity_poly.pdbx_seq_one_letter_code
_entity_poly.pdbx_strand_id
1 'polypeptide(L)'
;MLFSISDYGKIIGMKNDPGILIKGAVRFGEVVDVRIKEGFFSEIAPNLSPLPGENVLDARGMAIVPAFYNLHGHAAMSLMRGYADDMELFKWLNEYVWPFEAKMTGEDIYNGTRLAILEMVKSGTVHFEDMYWFPFDAARAAKEMGIRARIGLLTLSNNSNANKLNRECLERIDEFRGIVKIAYSPHAVYTVNEKTLREVVETSERFGLNIHIHCSETEKEVADCIGEHGLTPTAWLGKLGILRENTLLAHCVHLTDEDIDLIAESGSVAVHVPLSNLKLASGVFPYARIKARGVKVALGTDGCCSSNDLSMFGVMRGAAYLAKGFHNDTTIAPASEIFSFATRQGALAAGVDGGFVEVGKAADCLLINTDIPCLVPNYSLVSNLVYSASPECVDTVICDGRIIMKGRKVEGEEEIVAKARESVKRLAGR
;
A
#
# COMPACT_ATOMS: atom_id res chain seq x y z
N MET A 1 -2.35 26.04 3.87
CA MET A 1 -2.94 26.43 5.18
C MET A 1 -2.72 25.26 6.12
N LEU A 2 -1.90 25.41 7.14
CA LEU A 2 -1.67 24.41 8.18
C LEU A 2 -2.91 24.40 9.09
N PHE A 3 -3.72 23.35 9.01
CA PHE A 3 -4.80 23.13 9.97
C PHE A 3 -4.19 22.73 11.33
N SER A 4 -4.71 23.29 12.40
CA SER A 4 -4.27 22.93 13.75
C SER A 4 -4.78 21.52 14.13
N ILE A 5 -4.07 20.85 15.03
CA ILE A 5 -4.44 19.52 15.57
C ILE A 5 -5.90 19.50 16.10
N SER A 6 -6.42 20.66 16.58
CA SER A 6 -7.79 20.79 17.07
C SER A 6 -8.87 20.76 15.97
N ASP A 7 -8.51 21.02 14.72
CA ASP A 7 -9.47 21.04 13.61
C ASP A 7 -9.67 19.65 12.99
N TYR A 8 -8.68 18.76 13.11
CA TYR A 8 -8.75 17.39 12.61
C TYR A 8 -9.77 16.52 13.38
N GLY A 9 -9.81 16.64 14.70
CA GLY A 9 -10.74 15.89 15.55
C GLY A 9 -12.22 16.27 15.38
N LYS A 10 -12.49 17.50 14.90
CA LYS A 10 -13.87 17.98 14.68
C LYS A 10 -14.50 17.43 13.40
N ILE A 11 -13.67 17.05 12.42
CA ILE A 11 -14.14 16.60 11.09
C ILE A 11 -14.61 15.13 11.13
N ILE A 12 -14.10 14.31 12.07
CA ILE A 12 -14.33 12.84 12.08
C ILE A 12 -15.37 12.40 13.13
N GLY A 13 -16.04 13.33 13.84
CA GLY A 13 -17.09 12.96 14.78
C GLY A 13 -16.61 12.21 16.04
N MET A 14 -15.34 12.33 16.42
CA MET A 14 -14.75 11.75 17.65
C MET A 14 -15.18 12.53 18.90
N LYS A 15 -16.49 12.62 19.17
CA LYS A 15 -16.96 13.02 20.48
C LYS A 15 -16.79 11.81 21.41
N ASN A 16 -15.78 11.88 22.31
CA ASN A 16 -15.46 10.93 23.39
C ASN A 16 -14.65 9.68 22.99
N ASP A 17 -13.56 9.80 22.23
CA ASP A 17 -12.55 8.73 22.19
C ASP A 17 -11.74 8.78 23.50
N PRO A 18 -11.88 7.80 24.39
CA PRO A 18 -11.16 7.77 25.66
C PRO A 18 -9.66 7.56 25.50
N GLY A 19 -9.21 7.18 24.29
CA GLY A 19 -7.83 6.86 23.99
C GLY A 19 -7.43 5.42 24.32
N ILE A 20 -6.19 5.09 23.98
CA ILE A 20 -5.58 3.78 24.22
C ILE A 20 -4.31 3.99 25.03
N LEU A 21 -4.12 3.17 26.08
CA LEU A 21 -2.86 3.05 26.80
C LEU A 21 -2.27 1.65 26.60
N ILE A 22 -1.17 1.56 25.85
CA ILE A 22 -0.39 0.34 25.65
C ILE A 22 0.62 0.25 26.78
N LYS A 23 0.60 -0.83 27.55
CA LYS A 23 1.42 -1.02 28.75
C LYS A 23 2.55 -2.01 28.52
N GLY A 24 3.79 -1.59 28.82
CA GLY A 24 4.94 -2.47 28.93
C GLY A 24 5.47 -3.00 27.60
N ALA A 25 5.25 -2.29 26.48
CA ALA A 25 5.79 -2.66 25.18
C ALA A 25 7.30 -2.40 25.10
N VAL A 26 8.01 -3.22 24.35
CA VAL A 26 9.44 -3.01 24.05
C VAL A 26 9.57 -2.15 22.79
N ARG A 27 10.16 -0.96 22.93
CA ARG A 27 10.48 -0.02 21.85
C ARG A 27 11.99 0.19 21.82
N PHE A 28 12.65 -0.21 20.72
CA PHE A 28 14.12 -0.10 20.56
C PHE A 28 14.94 -0.68 21.75
N GLY A 29 14.46 -1.78 22.35
CA GLY A 29 15.12 -2.42 23.49
C GLY A 29 14.74 -1.87 24.86
N GLU A 30 13.97 -0.80 24.95
CA GLU A 30 13.47 -0.21 26.18
C GLU A 30 12.00 -0.56 26.42
N VAL A 31 11.63 -0.81 27.67
CA VAL A 31 10.25 -1.03 28.08
C VAL A 31 9.57 0.32 28.29
N VAL A 32 8.52 0.58 27.53
CA VAL A 32 7.77 1.83 27.58
C VAL A 32 6.26 1.57 27.63
N ASP A 33 5.53 2.55 28.13
CA ASP A 33 4.08 2.66 27.92
C ASP A 33 3.84 3.72 26.84
N VAL A 34 2.82 3.50 26.01
CA VAL A 34 2.48 4.37 24.90
C VAL A 34 1.01 4.76 24.99
N ARG A 35 0.74 6.05 25.06
CA ARG A 35 -0.61 6.60 25.03
C ARG A 35 -0.94 7.11 23.63
N ILE A 36 -2.11 6.72 23.16
CA ILE A 36 -2.68 7.17 21.87
C ILE A 36 -3.96 7.95 22.18
N LYS A 37 -4.09 9.11 21.57
CA LYS A 37 -5.27 9.96 21.67
C LYS A 37 -5.54 10.68 20.36
N GLU A 38 -6.81 10.72 19.95
CA GLU A 38 -7.24 11.43 18.72
C GLU A 38 -6.45 11.02 17.46
N GLY A 39 -6.09 9.73 17.36
CA GLY A 39 -5.33 9.20 16.21
C GLY A 39 -3.82 9.42 16.25
N PHE A 40 -3.27 9.98 17.33
CA PHE A 40 -1.84 10.30 17.45
C PHE A 40 -1.20 9.67 18.69
N PHE A 41 0.10 9.39 18.61
CA PHE A 41 0.89 9.10 19.80
C PHE A 41 0.99 10.37 20.67
N SER A 42 0.32 10.39 21.82
CA SER A 42 0.27 11.58 22.69
C SER A 42 1.33 11.58 23.78
N GLU A 43 1.76 10.39 24.22
CA GLU A 43 2.76 10.25 25.28
C GLU A 43 3.49 8.90 25.17
N ILE A 44 4.80 8.90 25.38
CA ILE A 44 5.64 7.69 25.43
C ILE A 44 6.57 7.87 26.63
N ALA A 45 6.36 7.07 27.67
CA ALA A 45 7.16 7.13 28.90
C ALA A 45 7.01 5.83 29.69
N PRO A 46 7.93 5.49 30.61
CA PRO A 46 7.72 4.36 31.51
C PRO A 46 6.62 4.69 32.55
N ASN A 47 5.89 3.66 32.99
CA ASN A 47 4.94 3.70 34.11
C ASN A 47 3.82 4.75 34.00
N LEU A 48 3.21 4.94 32.82
CA LEU A 48 2.04 5.79 32.64
C LEU A 48 0.84 5.22 33.38
N SER A 49 0.14 6.06 34.16
CA SER A 49 -1.12 5.67 34.82
C SER A 49 -2.28 5.75 33.83
N PRO A 50 -3.21 4.77 33.82
CA PRO A 50 -4.41 4.86 33.01
C PRO A 50 -5.25 6.09 33.35
N LEU A 51 -5.78 6.77 32.36
CA LEU A 51 -6.77 7.82 32.53
C LEU A 51 -8.19 7.24 32.54
N PRO A 52 -9.18 7.94 33.12
CA PRO A 52 -10.55 7.47 33.17
C PRO A 52 -11.09 7.16 31.74
N GLY A 53 -11.54 5.92 31.54
CA GLY A 53 -12.13 5.47 30.28
C GLY A 53 -11.14 4.97 29.23
N GLU A 54 -9.82 5.13 29.39
CA GLU A 54 -8.83 4.62 28.42
C GLU A 54 -8.94 3.10 28.23
N ASN A 55 -8.81 2.65 26.99
CA ASN A 55 -8.67 1.23 26.68
C ASN A 55 -7.22 0.79 26.95
N VAL A 56 -7.02 -0.02 27.99
CA VAL A 56 -5.69 -0.48 28.39
C VAL A 56 -5.34 -1.78 27.68
N LEU A 57 -4.24 -1.79 26.90
CA LEU A 57 -3.66 -2.96 26.26
C LEU A 57 -2.42 -3.42 27.02
N ASP A 58 -2.39 -4.66 27.45
CA ASP A 58 -1.18 -5.30 27.99
C ASP A 58 -0.28 -5.75 26.82
N ALA A 59 0.88 -5.15 26.68
CA ALA A 59 1.87 -5.45 25.65
C ALA A 59 3.19 -5.97 26.24
N ARG A 60 3.18 -6.47 27.48
CA ARG A 60 4.37 -7.07 28.10
C ARG A 60 4.84 -8.26 27.31
N GLY A 61 6.15 -8.28 26.97
CA GLY A 61 6.73 -9.30 26.10
C GLY A 61 6.53 -9.09 24.61
N MET A 62 5.84 -8.00 24.21
CA MET A 62 5.65 -7.64 22.81
C MET A 62 6.51 -6.44 22.44
N ALA A 63 6.98 -6.39 21.20
CA ALA A 63 7.59 -5.19 20.66
C ALA A 63 6.53 -4.29 19.99
N ILE A 64 6.67 -2.97 20.15
CA ILE A 64 5.90 -1.99 19.40
C ILE A 64 6.75 -1.46 18.23
N VAL A 65 6.21 -1.55 17.01
CA VAL A 65 6.86 -1.07 15.78
C VAL A 65 5.88 -0.30 14.92
N PRO A 66 6.34 0.60 14.02
CA PRO A 66 5.45 1.22 13.05
C PRO A 66 4.81 0.18 12.14
N ALA A 67 3.57 0.42 11.74
CA ALA A 67 2.83 -0.45 10.82
C ALA A 67 3.28 -0.27 9.36
N PHE A 68 2.86 -1.21 8.49
CA PHE A 68 3.25 -1.24 7.09
C PHE A 68 2.27 -0.48 6.19
N TYR A 69 2.83 0.10 5.12
CA TYR A 69 2.12 0.82 4.06
C TYR A 69 2.39 0.11 2.73
N ASN A 70 1.33 -0.34 2.07
CA ASN A 70 1.36 -0.98 0.76
C ASN A 70 1.03 0.05 -0.33
N LEU A 71 2.02 0.47 -1.12
CA LEU A 71 1.89 1.60 -2.05
C LEU A 71 1.51 1.21 -3.47
N HIS A 72 1.20 -0.05 -3.72
CA HIS A 72 0.64 -0.51 -5.00
C HIS A 72 -0.06 -1.85 -4.83
N GLY A 73 -1.31 -1.91 -5.30
CA GLY A 73 -2.09 -3.13 -5.30
C GLY A 73 -3.38 -3.02 -6.10
N HIS A 74 -4.02 -4.19 -6.27
CA HIS A 74 -5.31 -4.41 -6.90
C HIS A 74 -6.14 -5.29 -5.95
N ALA A 75 -6.72 -4.66 -4.92
CA ALA A 75 -7.21 -5.37 -3.74
C ALA A 75 -8.22 -6.49 -4.06
N ALA A 76 -9.22 -6.22 -4.91
CA ALA A 76 -10.24 -7.21 -5.24
C ALA A 76 -9.73 -8.38 -6.11
N MET A 77 -8.49 -8.31 -6.65
CA MET A 77 -7.83 -9.48 -7.25
C MET A 77 -7.54 -10.59 -6.25
N SER A 78 -7.78 -10.37 -4.95
CA SER A 78 -7.82 -11.44 -3.94
C SER A 78 -8.75 -12.60 -4.33
N LEU A 79 -9.82 -12.31 -5.09
CA LEU A 79 -10.75 -13.32 -5.64
C LEU A 79 -10.16 -14.13 -6.80
N MET A 80 -9.03 -13.71 -7.34
CA MET A 80 -8.36 -14.33 -8.50
C MET A 80 -7.04 -15.02 -8.13
N ARG A 81 -6.74 -15.17 -6.85
CA ARG A 81 -5.51 -15.81 -6.36
C ARG A 81 -5.35 -17.23 -6.93
N GLY A 82 -4.26 -17.47 -7.67
CA GLY A 82 -4.00 -18.76 -8.32
C GLY A 82 -4.97 -19.11 -9.45
N TYR A 83 -5.72 -18.12 -9.98
CA TYR A 83 -6.68 -18.34 -11.06
C TYR A 83 -5.99 -18.66 -12.40
N ALA A 84 -4.89 -17.98 -12.69
CA ALA A 84 -4.13 -18.14 -13.92
C ALA A 84 -2.65 -17.81 -13.62
N ASP A 85 -1.80 -18.82 -13.57
CA ASP A 85 -0.38 -18.70 -13.28
C ASP A 85 0.48 -19.19 -14.47
N ASP A 86 1.77 -18.88 -14.43
CA ASP A 86 2.82 -19.43 -15.31
C ASP A 86 2.60 -19.12 -16.81
N MET A 87 2.26 -17.88 -17.15
CA MET A 87 2.07 -17.43 -18.53
C MET A 87 2.57 -16.00 -18.78
N GLU A 88 2.78 -15.66 -20.05
CA GLU A 88 3.26 -14.34 -20.47
C GLU A 88 2.21 -13.25 -20.14
N LEU A 89 2.70 -12.05 -19.72
CA LEU A 89 1.87 -10.95 -19.18
C LEU A 89 0.69 -10.57 -20.08
N PHE A 90 0.93 -10.30 -21.37
CA PHE A 90 -0.15 -9.83 -22.26
C PHE A 90 -1.17 -10.93 -22.58
N LYS A 91 -0.72 -12.19 -22.67
CA LYS A 91 -1.60 -13.34 -22.80
C LYS A 91 -2.44 -13.51 -21.54
N TRP A 92 -1.82 -13.41 -20.36
CA TRP A 92 -2.46 -13.48 -19.07
C TRP A 92 -3.54 -12.40 -18.91
N LEU A 93 -3.23 -11.12 -19.23
CA LEU A 93 -4.19 -10.03 -19.17
C LEU A 93 -5.37 -10.24 -20.13
N ASN A 94 -5.11 -10.54 -21.41
CA ASN A 94 -6.14 -10.60 -22.46
C ASN A 94 -7.04 -11.82 -22.36
N GLU A 95 -6.48 -13.00 -22.02
CA GLU A 95 -7.22 -14.27 -22.09
C GLU A 95 -7.84 -14.66 -20.74
N TYR A 96 -7.32 -14.14 -19.61
CA TYR A 96 -7.75 -14.58 -18.26
C TYR A 96 -8.21 -13.43 -17.39
N VAL A 97 -7.37 -12.40 -17.17
CA VAL A 97 -7.68 -11.33 -16.19
C VAL A 97 -8.87 -10.50 -16.63
N TRP A 98 -8.77 -9.83 -17.77
CA TRP A 98 -9.84 -8.95 -18.25
C TRP A 98 -11.17 -9.67 -18.50
N PRO A 99 -11.22 -10.91 -19.08
CA PRO A 99 -12.46 -11.67 -19.19
C PRO A 99 -13.07 -12.08 -17.83
N PHE A 100 -12.26 -12.27 -16.78
CA PHE A 100 -12.76 -12.52 -15.43
C PHE A 100 -13.31 -11.23 -14.81
N GLU A 101 -12.56 -10.15 -14.88
CA GLU A 101 -12.92 -8.83 -14.35
C GLU A 101 -14.22 -8.28 -14.98
N ALA A 102 -14.43 -8.53 -16.28
CA ALA A 102 -15.65 -8.13 -16.98
C ALA A 102 -16.95 -8.73 -16.39
N LYS A 103 -16.85 -9.79 -15.57
CA LYS A 103 -17.98 -10.42 -14.88
C LYS A 103 -18.18 -9.89 -13.46
N MET A 104 -17.20 -9.14 -12.92
CA MET A 104 -17.26 -8.63 -11.56
C MET A 104 -18.28 -7.50 -11.43
N THR A 105 -18.94 -7.48 -10.30
CA THR A 105 -19.87 -6.43 -9.88
C THR A 105 -19.29 -5.61 -8.74
N GLY A 106 -19.93 -4.49 -8.38
CA GLY A 106 -19.53 -3.72 -7.21
C GLY A 106 -19.52 -4.54 -5.91
N GLU A 107 -20.47 -5.49 -5.76
CA GLU A 107 -20.50 -6.40 -4.59
C GLU A 107 -19.29 -7.36 -4.58
N ASP A 108 -18.82 -7.83 -5.74
CA ASP A 108 -17.61 -8.66 -5.81
C ASP A 108 -16.37 -7.85 -5.44
N ILE A 109 -16.30 -6.59 -5.92
CA ILE A 109 -15.22 -5.68 -5.55
C ILE A 109 -15.22 -5.41 -4.05
N TYR A 110 -16.39 -5.17 -3.46
CA TYR A 110 -16.53 -5.00 -2.01
C TYR A 110 -16.04 -6.25 -1.24
N ASN A 111 -16.51 -7.45 -1.63
CA ASN A 111 -16.13 -8.70 -0.96
C ASN A 111 -14.65 -9.04 -1.17
N GLY A 112 -14.12 -8.84 -2.39
CA GLY A 112 -12.70 -9.07 -2.69
C GLY A 112 -11.80 -8.07 -1.95
N THR A 113 -12.18 -6.80 -1.89
CA THR A 113 -11.43 -5.80 -1.14
C THR A 113 -11.43 -6.10 0.35
N ARG A 114 -12.56 -6.54 0.95
CA ARG A 114 -12.59 -6.98 2.35
C ARG A 114 -11.66 -8.17 2.61
N LEU A 115 -11.63 -9.16 1.70
CA LEU A 115 -10.72 -10.30 1.82
C LEU A 115 -9.25 -9.86 1.76
N ALA A 116 -8.91 -8.96 0.83
CA ALA A 116 -7.56 -8.39 0.74
C ALA A 116 -7.19 -7.60 2.01
N ILE A 117 -8.09 -6.76 2.52
CA ILE A 117 -7.87 -5.99 3.76
C ILE A 117 -7.67 -6.93 4.94
N LEU A 118 -8.45 -8.01 5.05
CA LEU A 118 -8.28 -9.00 6.11
C LEU A 118 -6.86 -9.58 6.11
N GLU A 119 -6.34 -9.99 4.95
CA GLU A 119 -4.98 -10.50 4.81
C GLU A 119 -3.92 -9.44 5.11
N MET A 120 -4.08 -8.22 4.57
CA MET A 120 -3.20 -7.08 4.82
C MET A 120 -3.14 -6.73 6.31
N VAL A 121 -4.28 -6.63 6.98
CA VAL A 121 -4.34 -6.34 8.43
C VAL A 121 -3.70 -7.48 9.23
N LYS A 122 -3.98 -8.74 8.91
CA LYS A 122 -3.37 -9.91 9.59
C LYS A 122 -1.85 -10.00 9.38
N SER A 123 -1.32 -9.30 8.39
CA SER A 123 0.13 -9.16 8.13
C SER A 123 0.71 -7.79 8.51
N GLY A 124 -0.07 -6.92 9.19
CA GLY A 124 0.44 -5.66 9.76
C GLY A 124 0.36 -4.44 8.85
N THR A 125 -0.37 -4.51 7.73
CA THR A 125 -0.58 -3.38 6.83
C THR A 125 -1.75 -2.53 7.30
N VAL A 126 -1.57 -1.21 7.35
CA VAL A 126 -2.56 -0.21 7.77
C VAL A 126 -2.94 0.78 6.68
N HIS A 127 -2.27 0.72 5.55
CA HIS A 127 -2.58 1.54 4.38
C HIS A 127 -2.34 0.74 3.10
N PHE A 128 -3.24 0.91 2.12
CA PHE A 128 -3.02 0.40 0.77
C PHE A 128 -3.41 1.42 -0.29
N GLU A 129 -2.66 1.41 -1.39
CA GLU A 129 -3.02 2.08 -2.63
C GLU A 129 -3.71 1.06 -3.53
N ASP A 130 -4.92 1.37 -3.98
CA ASP A 130 -5.70 0.49 -4.84
C ASP A 130 -5.86 1.09 -6.24
N MET A 131 -5.60 0.30 -7.27
CA MET A 131 -5.87 0.67 -8.66
C MET A 131 -6.84 -0.34 -9.24
N TYR A 132 -8.16 -0.14 -9.00
CA TYR A 132 -9.13 -1.14 -9.42
C TYR A 132 -10.50 -0.56 -9.79
N TRP A 133 -11.43 -1.44 -10.15
CA TRP A 133 -12.79 -1.12 -10.55
C TRP A 133 -13.67 -0.74 -9.35
N PHE A 134 -14.82 -0.08 -9.61
CA PHE A 134 -15.86 0.25 -8.63
C PHE A 134 -15.32 0.93 -7.35
N PRO A 135 -14.75 2.14 -7.48
CA PRO A 135 -14.06 2.82 -6.39
C PRO A 135 -14.93 3.07 -5.14
N PHE A 136 -16.25 3.24 -5.30
CA PHE A 136 -17.15 3.38 -4.15
C PHE A 136 -17.22 2.13 -3.28
N ASP A 137 -17.22 0.94 -3.91
CA ASP A 137 -17.32 -0.34 -3.20
C ASP A 137 -16.01 -0.68 -2.49
N ALA A 138 -14.88 -0.42 -3.13
CA ALA A 138 -13.56 -0.53 -2.50
C ALA A 138 -13.41 0.44 -1.32
N ALA A 139 -13.85 1.70 -1.48
CA ALA A 139 -13.82 2.70 -0.41
C ALA A 139 -14.74 2.33 0.76
N ARG A 140 -15.93 1.77 0.48
CA ARG A 140 -16.85 1.26 1.50
C ARG A 140 -16.18 0.18 2.34
N ALA A 141 -15.57 -0.82 1.70
CA ALA A 141 -14.84 -1.88 2.38
C ALA A 141 -13.72 -1.34 3.30
N ALA A 142 -12.91 -0.41 2.79
CA ALA A 142 -11.83 0.20 3.58
C ALA A 142 -12.36 1.00 4.79
N LYS A 143 -13.44 1.79 4.62
CA LYS A 143 -14.05 2.56 5.70
C LYS A 143 -14.62 1.66 6.80
N GLU A 144 -15.37 0.62 6.42
CA GLU A 144 -16.01 -0.30 7.36
C GLU A 144 -14.98 -1.11 8.15
N MET A 145 -13.88 -1.52 7.50
CA MET A 145 -12.79 -2.25 8.18
C MET A 145 -11.79 -1.35 8.91
N GLY A 146 -11.93 -0.01 8.79
CA GLY A 146 -11.13 0.95 9.53
C GLY A 146 -9.67 1.05 9.12
N ILE A 147 -9.32 0.63 7.90
CA ILE A 147 -7.97 0.72 7.33
C ILE A 147 -7.83 1.98 6.49
N ARG A 148 -6.64 2.60 6.51
CA ARG A 148 -6.33 3.69 5.57
C ARG A 148 -6.27 3.17 4.14
N ALA A 149 -6.82 3.93 3.20
CA ALA A 149 -6.73 3.59 1.78
C ALA A 149 -6.64 4.85 0.92
N ARG A 150 -5.97 4.71 -0.21
CA ARG A 150 -6.13 5.64 -1.33
C ARG A 150 -6.66 4.84 -2.52
N ILE A 151 -7.90 5.12 -2.89
CA ILE A 151 -8.62 4.40 -3.94
C ILE A 151 -8.40 5.11 -5.27
N GLY A 152 -7.80 4.41 -6.21
CA GLY A 152 -7.49 4.92 -7.53
C GLY A 152 -8.72 4.99 -8.43
N LEU A 153 -8.94 6.13 -9.05
CA LEU A 153 -9.88 6.30 -10.15
C LEU A 153 -9.25 5.68 -11.40
N LEU A 154 -9.42 4.36 -11.55
CA LEU A 154 -8.84 3.60 -12.66
C LEU A 154 -9.31 4.16 -14.00
N THR A 155 -8.36 4.54 -14.84
CA THR A 155 -8.63 5.20 -16.12
C THR A 155 -8.00 4.43 -17.28
N LEU A 156 -8.85 4.13 -18.27
CA LEU A 156 -8.48 3.56 -19.55
C LEU A 156 -9.18 4.39 -20.63
N SER A 157 -8.48 4.71 -21.73
CA SER A 157 -9.00 5.64 -22.74
C SER A 157 -10.33 5.21 -23.37
N ASN A 158 -10.54 3.91 -23.52
CA ASN A 158 -11.71 3.36 -24.22
C ASN A 158 -12.75 2.75 -23.26
N ASN A 159 -12.71 3.06 -21.96
CA ASN A 159 -13.67 2.53 -20.99
C ASN A 159 -14.63 3.62 -20.48
N SER A 160 -15.78 3.76 -21.16
CA SER A 160 -16.81 4.75 -20.82
C SER A 160 -17.43 4.54 -19.43
N ASN A 161 -17.54 3.29 -18.96
CA ASN A 161 -18.12 2.98 -17.65
C ASN A 161 -17.17 3.40 -16.52
N ALA A 162 -15.87 3.08 -16.61
CA ALA A 162 -14.88 3.56 -15.65
C ALA A 162 -14.87 5.09 -15.60
N ASN A 163 -14.83 5.75 -16.76
CA ASN A 163 -14.82 7.21 -16.84
C ASN A 163 -16.10 7.86 -16.25
N LYS A 164 -17.25 7.17 -16.34
CA LYS A 164 -18.48 7.63 -15.68
C LYS A 164 -18.36 7.53 -14.16
N LEU A 165 -17.93 6.38 -13.63
CA LEU A 165 -17.76 6.18 -12.18
C LEU A 165 -16.72 7.14 -11.61
N ASN A 166 -15.64 7.41 -12.34
CA ASN A 166 -14.63 8.39 -11.94
C ASN A 166 -15.22 9.80 -11.80
N ARG A 167 -16.06 10.24 -12.74
CA ARG A 167 -16.76 11.54 -12.63
C ARG A 167 -17.68 11.58 -11.40
N GLU A 168 -18.46 10.52 -11.16
CA GLU A 168 -19.32 10.44 -9.97
C GLU A 168 -18.50 10.53 -8.67
N CYS A 169 -17.32 9.89 -8.61
CA CYS A 169 -16.42 10.02 -7.46
C CYS A 169 -15.90 11.45 -7.27
N LEU A 170 -15.57 12.16 -8.36
CA LEU A 170 -15.13 13.55 -8.30
C LEU A 170 -16.25 14.50 -7.87
N GLU A 171 -17.48 14.26 -8.31
CA GLU A 171 -18.67 15.01 -7.87
C GLU A 171 -18.97 14.79 -6.38
N ARG A 172 -18.62 13.62 -5.87
CA ARG A 172 -18.82 13.18 -4.48
C ARG A 172 -17.53 13.11 -3.68
N ILE A 173 -16.52 13.91 -4.05
CA ILE A 173 -15.16 13.84 -3.46
C ILE A 173 -15.15 14.01 -1.94
N ASP A 174 -16.13 14.71 -1.39
CA ASP A 174 -16.28 14.91 0.05
C ASP A 174 -16.55 13.62 0.83
N GLU A 175 -17.03 12.57 0.16
CA GLU A 175 -17.21 11.25 0.76
C GLU A 175 -15.87 10.50 0.94
N PHE A 176 -14.81 10.94 0.25
CA PHE A 176 -13.46 10.37 0.32
C PHE A 176 -12.54 11.24 1.18
N ARG A 177 -12.92 11.42 2.44
CA ARG A 177 -12.17 12.20 3.45
C ARG A 177 -11.75 11.32 4.62
N GLY A 178 -10.76 11.78 5.39
CA GLY A 178 -10.23 11.07 6.55
C GLY A 178 -9.28 9.95 6.14
N ILE A 179 -9.54 8.73 6.58
CA ILE A 179 -8.66 7.57 6.33
C ILE A 179 -8.77 7.00 4.91
N VAL A 180 -9.87 7.28 4.19
CA VAL A 180 -10.04 6.84 2.81
C VAL A 180 -10.07 8.05 1.88
N LYS A 181 -9.10 8.12 0.97
CA LYS A 181 -8.93 9.17 -0.02
C LYS A 181 -9.01 8.58 -1.43
N ILE A 182 -9.08 9.43 -2.46
CA ILE A 182 -8.95 9.02 -3.85
C ILE A 182 -7.65 9.55 -4.47
N ALA A 183 -7.16 8.85 -5.48
CA ALA A 183 -6.13 9.28 -6.41
C ALA A 183 -6.62 9.13 -7.85
N TYR A 184 -5.98 9.78 -8.79
CA TYR A 184 -6.18 9.47 -10.20
C TYR A 184 -5.24 8.35 -10.62
N SER A 185 -5.77 7.29 -11.23
CA SER A 185 -4.98 6.10 -11.58
C SER A 185 -5.13 5.73 -13.05
N PRO A 186 -4.45 6.48 -13.98
CA PRO A 186 -4.28 5.99 -15.33
C PRO A 186 -3.50 4.68 -15.29
N HIS A 187 -4.00 3.64 -16.01
CA HIS A 187 -3.44 2.30 -15.89
C HIS A 187 -1.96 2.25 -16.32
N ALA A 188 -1.68 2.52 -17.58
CA ALA A 188 -0.33 2.52 -18.14
C ALA A 188 -0.28 3.29 -19.47
N VAL A 189 0.89 3.60 -19.98
CA VAL A 189 1.07 4.34 -21.25
C VAL A 189 0.47 3.62 -22.46
N TYR A 190 0.41 2.29 -22.45
CA TYR A 190 -0.16 1.49 -23.54
C TYR A 190 -1.69 1.31 -23.50
N THR A 191 -2.35 1.75 -22.43
CA THR A 191 -3.83 1.70 -22.27
C THR A 191 -4.47 3.07 -22.19
N VAL A 192 -3.66 4.11 -21.98
CA VAL A 192 -4.15 5.49 -21.78
C VAL A 192 -3.44 6.42 -22.75
N ASN A 193 -4.19 6.95 -23.72
CA ASN A 193 -3.67 7.85 -24.75
C ASN A 193 -3.31 9.24 -24.19
N GLU A 194 -2.57 10.03 -25.00
CA GLU A 194 -2.09 11.36 -24.63
C GLU A 194 -3.23 12.28 -24.14
N LYS A 195 -4.34 12.33 -24.86
CA LYS A 195 -5.48 13.20 -24.51
C LYS A 195 -5.97 12.90 -23.12
N THR A 196 -6.19 11.63 -22.80
CA THR A 196 -6.68 11.19 -21.49
C THR A 196 -5.63 11.44 -20.39
N LEU A 197 -4.33 11.24 -20.67
CA LEU A 197 -3.26 11.56 -19.71
C LEU A 197 -3.23 13.06 -19.37
N ARG A 198 -3.42 13.95 -20.35
CA ARG A 198 -3.53 15.39 -20.11
C ARG A 198 -4.76 15.75 -19.27
N GLU A 199 -5.92 15.13 -19.55
CA GLU A 199 -7.14 15.30 -18.74
C GLU A 199 -6.91 14.82 -17.28
N VAL A 200 -6.14 13.75 -17.07
CA VAL A 200 -5.73 13.28 -15.74
C VAL A 200 -4.91 14.35 -15.01
N VAL A 201 -3.93 14.96 -15.68
CA VAL A 201 -3.11 16.03 -15.09
C VAL A 201 -3.98 17.22 -14.67
N GLU A 202 -4.78 17.76 -15.59
CA GLU A 202 -5.66 18.91 -15.34
C GLU A 202 -6.64 18.64 -14.17
N THR A 203 -7.24 17.43 -14.17
CA THR A 203 -8.19 17.04 -13.12
C THR A 203 -7.49 16.85 -11.78
N SER A 204 -6.32 16.20 -11.78
CA SER A 204 -5.53 16.02 -10.56
C SER A 204 -5.09 17.36 -9.94
N GLU A 205 -4.71 18.32 -10.75
CA GLU A 205 -4.38 19.68 -10.29
C GLU A 205 -5.61 20.38 -9.70
N ARG A 206 -6.74 20.32 -10.41
CA ARG A 206 -7.99 20.95 -9.97
C ARG A 206 -8.48 20.44 -8.63
N PHE A 207 -8.36 19.16 -8.37
CA PHE A 207 -8.87 18.51 -7.15
C PHE A 207 -7.78 18.21 -6.10
N GLY A 208 -6.51 18.51 -6.39
CA GLY A 208 -5.38 18.22 -5.51
C GLY A 208 -5.16 16.73 -5.31
N LEU A 209 -5.37 15.90 -6.36
CA LEU A 209 -5.23 14.46 -6.30
C LEU A 209 -3.80 14.01 -6.61
N ASN A 210 -3.38 12.93 -5.95
CA ASN A 210 -2.19 12.19 -6.35
C ASN A 210 -2.44 11.42 -7.65
N ILE A 211 -1.37 11.10 -8.38
CA ILE A 211 -1.40 10.20 -9.52
C ILE A 211 -0.68 8.90 -9.16
N HIS A 212 -1.26 7.78 -9.59
CA HIS A 212 -0.69 6.44 -9.42
C HIS A 212 -0.78 5.70 -10.76
N ILE A 213 0.33 5.22 -11.30
CA ILE A 213 0.42 4.64 -12.66
C ILE A 213 1.47 3.52 -12.71
N HIS A 214 1.24 2.47 -13.53
CA HIS A 214 2.29 1.52 -13.89
C HIS A 214 3.29 2.19 -14.84
N CYS A 215 4.58 1.98 -14.63
CA CYS A 215 5.62 2.68 -15.38
C CYS A 215 6.82 1.78 -15.64
N SER A 216 7.16 1.61 -16.92
CA SER A 216 8.38 0.90 -17.36
C SER A 216 8.51 -0.49 -16.73
N GLU A 217 7.40 -1.25 -16.69
CA GLU A 217 7.36 -2.59 -16.10
C GLU A 217 8.08 -3.60 -16.97
N THR A 218 7.82 -3.60 -18.31
CA THR A 218 8.36 -4.60 -19.24
C THR A 218 9.18 -3.96 -20.36
N GLU A 219 10.13 -4.73 -20.92
CA GLU A 219 10.88 -4.31 -22.12
C GLU A 219 9.95 -3.99 -23.29
N LYS A 220 8.87 -4.77 -23.42
CA LYS A 220 7.88 -4.54 -24.49
C LYS A 220 7.17 -3.20 -24.33
N GLU A 221 6.72 -2.84 -23.12
CA GLU A 221 6.13 -1.52 -22.85
C GLU A 221 7.07 -0.39 -23.25
N VAL A 222 8.35 -0.50 -22.89
CA VAL A 222 9.37 0.51 -23.22
C VAL A 222 9.59 0.59 -24.72
N ALA A 223 9.76 -0.55 -25.41
CA ALA A 223 9.98 -0.58 -26.84
C ALA A 223 8.79 -0.04 -27.64
N ASP A 224 7.56 -0.39 -27.25
CA ASP A 224 6.33 0.08 -27.89
C ASP A 224 6.18 1.60 -27.70
N CYS A 225 6.42 2.13 -26.50
CA CYS A 225 6.35 3.57 -26.20
C CYS A 225 7.40 4.37 -27.00
N ILE A 226 8.63 3.87 -27.09
CA ILE A 226 9.68 4.49 -27.92
C ILE A 226 9.27 4.46 -29.40
N GLY A 227 8.72 3.35 -29.87
CA GLY A 227 8.25 3.22 -31.26
C GLY A 227 7.12 4.19 -31.60
N GLU A 228 6.19 4.44 -30.68
CA GLU A 228 5.03 5.30 -30.88
C GLU A 228 5.34 6.79 -30.65
N HIS A 229 6.09 7.10 -29.60
CA HIS A 229 6.27 8.48 -29.11
C HIS A 229 7.70 9.01 -29.22
N GLY A 230 8.68 8.15 -29.58
CA GLY A 230 10.10 8.49 -29.61
C GLY A 230 10.72 8.70 -28.23
N LEU A 231 10.03 8.30 -27.14
CA LEU A 231 10.42 8.52 -25.74
C LEU A 231 10.15 7.25 -24.92
N THR A 232 10.92 7.05 -23.86
CA THR A 232 10.62 6.05 -22.84
C THR A 232 9.28 6.36 -22.14
N PRO A 233 8.62 5.37 -21.50
CA PRO A 233 7.42 5.64 -20.71
C PRO A 233 7.60 6.75 -19.68
N THR A 234 8.70 6.73 -18.94
CA THR A 234 9.02 7.76 -17.94
C THR A 234 9.19 9.14 -18.56
N ALA A 235 9.98 9.25 -19.66
CA ALA A 235 10.19 10.53 -20.35
C ALA A 235 8.88 11.03 -20.98
N TRP A 236 8.06 10.14 -21.53
CA TRP A 236 6.74 10.49 -22.07
C TRP A 236 5.80 11.03 -20.97
N LEU A 237 5.71 10.34 -19.85
CA LEU A 237 4.92 10.77 -18.68
C LEU A 237 5.43 12.12 -18.12
N GLY A 238 6.75 12.33 -18.11
CA GLY A 238 7.35 13.62 -17.73
C GLY A 238 6.94 14.76 -18.66
N LYS A 239 7.02 14.54 -19.98
CA LYS A 239 6.58 15.51 -21.00
C LYS A 239 5.11 15.90 -20.88
N LEU A 240 4.27 14.96 -20.42
CA LEU A 240 2.84 15.20 -20.21
C LEU A 240 2.49 15.83 -18.85
N GLY A 241 3.45 15.99 -17.94
CA GLY A 241 3.24 16.57 -16.62
C GLY A 241 2.72 15.57 -15.57
N ILE A 242 2.80 14.27 -15.85
CA ILE A 242 2.43 13.22 -14.88
C ILE A 242 3.46 13.13 -13.77
N LEU A 243 4.77 13.28 -14.07
CA LEU A 243 5.82 13.23 -13.06
C LEU A 243 5.79 14.47 -12.19
N ARG A 244 5.50 14.28 -10.90
CA ARG A 244 5.46 15.34 -9.89
C ARG A 244 5.55 14.74 -8.49
N GLU A 245 5.79 15.57 -7.46
CA GLU A 245 6.10 15.13 -6.10
C GLU A 245 5.15 14.06 -5.51
N ASN A 246 3.91 14.02 -5.91
CA ASN A 246 2.92 13.09 -5.36
C ASN A 246 2.53 11.97 -6.32
N THR A 247 3.32 11.72 -7.38
CA THR A 247 3.08 10.62 -8.32
C THR A 247 3.74 9.34 -7.82
N LEU A 248 2.97 8.25 -7.78
CA LEU A 248 3.45 6.90 -7.52
C LEU A 248 3.64 6.16 -8.84
N LEU A 249 4.86 5.73 -9.11
CA LEU A 249 5.25 4.97 -10.30
C LEU A 249 5.46 3.52 -9.90
N ALA A 250 4.52 2.65 -10.22
CA ALA A 250 4.62 1.23 -9.89
C ALA A 250 5.59 0.52 -10.85
N HIS A 251 6.30 -0.49 -10.34
CA HIS A 251 7.30 -1.34 -10.99
C HIS A 251 8.64 -0.67 -11.24
N CYS A 252 8.77 0.30 -12.14
CA CYS A 252 10.03 1.01 -12.43
C CYS A 252 11.22 0.07 -12.72
N VAL A 253 10.99 -0.96 -13.55
CA VAL A 253 11.99 -2.02 -13.82
C VAL A 253 12.95 -1.60 -14.93
N HIS A 254 12.42 -1.19 -16.09
CA HIS A 254 13.21 -0.89 -17.30
C HIS A 254 13.42 0.62 -17.45
N LEU A 255 14.27 1.19 -16.59
CA LEU A 255 14.61 2.61 -16.58
C LEU A 255 16.00 2.87 -17.19
N THR A 256 16.13 3.91 -18.02
CA THR A 256 17.43 4.49 -18.37
C THR A 256 17.98 5.33 -17.24
N ASP A 257 19.21 5.83 -17.36
CA ASP A 257 19.78 6.75 -16.36
C ASP A 257 19.05 8.10 -16.38
N GLU A 258 18.66 8.56 -17.55
CA GLU A 258 17.88 9.77 -17.76
C GLU A 258 16.46 9.64 -17.16
N ASP A 259 15.84 8.47 -17.26
CA ASP A 259 14.54 8.21 -16.62
C ASP A 259 14.64 8.34 -15.09
N ILE A 260 15.70 7.79 -14.50
CA ILE A 260 15.94 7.85 -13.05
C ILE A 260 16.18 9.30 -12.62
N ASP A 261 16.94 10.09 -13.42
CA ASP A 261 17.15 11.50 -13.16
C ASP A 261 15.83 12.30 -13.20
N LEU A 262 14.96 12.05 -14.19
CA LEU A 262 13.61 12.64 -14.26
C LEU A 262 12.74 12.30 -13.04
N ILE A 263 12.76 11.04 -12.58
CA ILE A 263 12.02 10.62 -11.37
C ILE A 263 12.57 11.36 -10.14
N ALA A 264 13.88 11.45 -10.00
CA ALA A 264 14.52 12.13 -8.87
C ALA A 264 14.18 13.63 -8.86
N GLU A 265 14.31 14.31 -9.99
CA GLU A 265 14.04 15.76 -10.14
C GLU A 265 12.57 16.11 -9.90
N SER A 266 11.65 15.27 -10.35
CA SER A 266 10.21 15.47 -10.15
C SER A 266 9.76 15.23 -8.70
N GLY A 267 10.55 14.52 -7.90
CA GLY A 267 10.17 14.09 -6.56
C GLY A 267 9.10 12.99 -6.55
N SER A 268 8.84 12.34 -7.69
CA SER A 268 7.98 11.15 -7.79
C SER A 268 8.54 9.99 -6.97
N VAL A 269 7.70 9.03 -6.64
CA VAL A 269 8.05 7.87 -5.82
C VAL A 269 8.07 6.63 -6.69
N ALA A 270 9.18 5.92 -6.75
CA ALA A 270 9.27 4.59 -7.34
C ALA A 270 8.72 3.55 -6.36
N VAL A 271 7.65 2.86 -6.75
CA VAL A 271 7.07 1.78 -5.92
C VAL A 271 7.59 0.44 -6.40
N HIS A 272 8.50 -0.13 -5.62
CA HIS A 272 9.10 -1.43 -5.93
C HIS A 272 8.16 -2.58 -5.55
N VAL A 273 7.90 -3.46 -6.52
CA VAL A 273 6.94 -4.59 -6.43
C VAL A 273 7.67 -5.91 -6.71
N PRO A 274 8.60 -6.34 -5.83
CA PRO A 274 9.58 -7.38 -6.14
C PRO A 274 8.96 -8.73 -6.50
N LEU A 275 7.91 -9.15 -5.80
CA LEU A 275 7.33 -10.49 -5.98
C LEU A 275 6.59 -10.62 -7.30
N SER A 276 5.82 -9.60 -7.68
CA SER A 276 5.13 -9.55 -8.97
C SER A 276 6.13 -9.47 -10.12
N ASN A 277 7.11 -8.56 -10.05
CA ASN A 277 8.14 -8.42 -11.09
C ASN A 277 8.89 -9.75 -11.35
N LEU A 278 9.16 -10.52 -10.30
CA LEU A 278 9.80 -11.83 -10.43
C LEU A 278 8.86 -12.89 -10.98
N LYS A 279 7.64 -12.98 -10.46
CA LYS A 279 6.66 -13.99 -10.89
C LYS A 279 6.25 -13.81 -12.35
N LEU A 280 6.06 -12.57 -12.79
CA LEU A 280 5.71 -12.23 -14.19
C LEU A 280 6.93 -12.13 -15.10
N ALA A 281 8.14 -12.35 -14.56
CA ALA A 281 9.40 -12.21 -15.29
C ALA A 281 9.58 -10.82 -15.95
N SER A 282 8.99 -9.78 -15.34
CA SER A 282 9.10 -8.40 -15.82
C SER A 282 10.55 -7.87 -15.73
N GLY A 283 11.35 -8.38 -14.78
CA GLY A 283 12.75 -8.03 -14.64
C GLY A 283 13.14 -7.63 -13.20
N VAL A 284 14.30 -6.99 -13.06
CA VAL A 284 14.87 -6.61 -11.76
C VAL A 284 14.89 -5.09 -11.60
N PHE A 285 14.28 -4.62 -10.52
CA PHE A 285 14.29 -3.21 -10.13
C PHE A 285 15.73 -2.68 -10.00
N PRO A 286 16.10 -1.55 -10.65
CA PRO A 286 17.49 -1.07 -10.70
C PRO A 286 17.91 -0.37 -9.41
N TYR A 287 17.88 -1.10 -8.28
CA TYR A 287 18.00 -0.60 -6.92
C TYR A 287 19.23 0.31 -6.71
N ALA A 288 20.42 -0.14 -7.15
CA ALA A 288 21.66 0.63 -6.93
C ALA A 288 21.64 1.97 -7.66
N ARG A 289 21.12 1.99 -8.89
CA ARG A 289 21.03 3.20 -9.73
C ARG A 289 20.03 4.20 -9.16
N ILE A 290 18.86 3.72 -8.72
CA ILE A 290 17.79 4.51 -8.08
C ILE A 290 18.28 5.11 -6.76
N LYS A 291 18.94 4.30 -5.94
CA LYS A 291 19.52 4.75 -4.67
C LYS A 291 20.60 5.82 -4.87
N ALA A 292 21.51 5.62 -5.84
CA ALA A 292 22.60 6.57 -6.11
C ALA A 292 22.09 7.97 -6.50
N ARG A 293 20.89 8.08 -7.04
CA ARG A 293 20.25 9.34 -7.44
C ARG A 293 19.26 9.89 -6.40
N GLY A 294 19.13 9.25 -5.25
CA GLY A 294 18.27 9.71 -4.16
C GLY A 294 16.76 9.67 -4.47
N VAL A 295 16.33 8.84 -5.43
CA VAL A 295 14.90 8.65 -5.73
C VAL A 295 14.18 8.11 -4.48
N LYS A 296 13.01 8.67 -4.19
CA LYS A 296 12.13 8.17 -3.14
C LYS A 296 11.61 6.77 -3.52
N VAL A 297 11.72 5.81 -2.61
CA VAL A 297 11.27 4.43 -2.84
C VAL A 297 10.26 4.03 -1.78
N ALA A 298 9.20 3.36 -2.22
CA ALA A 298 8.26 2.65 -1.36
C ALA A 298 8.06 1.22 -1.88
N LEU A 299 7.34 0.39 -1.13
CA LEU A 299 7.07 -1.00 -1.49
C LEU A 299 5.59 -1.23 -1.78
N GLY A 300 5.29 -2.17 -2.66
CA GLY A 300 3.96 -2.63 -2.98
C GLY A 300 3.88 -4.14 -3.16
N THR A 301 2.69 -4.70 -2.97
CA THR A 301 2.45 -6.15 -3.15
C THR A 301 2.01 -6.49 -4.56
N ASP A 302 1.43 -5.52 -5.29
CA ASP A 302 0.62 -5.77 -6.47
C ASP A 302 -0.67 -6.56 -6.15
N GLY A 303 -1.35 -7.10 -7.16
CA GLY A 303 -2.54 -7.92 -6.97
C GLY A 303 -2.22 -9.38 -6.64
N CYS A 304 -3.16 -10.07 -5.96
CA CYS A 304 -3.03 -11.50 -5.68
C CYS A 304 -2.98 -12.38 -6.94
N CYS A 305 -3.34 -11.87 -8.08
CA CYS A 305 -3.23 -12.60 -9.34
C CYS A 305 -1.79 -12.63 -9.85
N SER A 306 -1.01 -11.57 -9.59
CA SER A 306 0.38 -11.43 -10.05
C SER A 306 1.43 -11.80 -9.00
N SER A 307 1.12 -11.71 -7.69
CA SER A 307 2.08 -12.03 -6.62
C SER A 307 1.62 -13.13 -5.67
N ASN A 308 0.35 -13.49 -5.66
CA ASN A 308 -0.34 -14.44 -4.77
C ASN A 308 -0.30 -14.08 -3.27
N ASP A 309 0.40 -13.02 -2.85
CA ASP A 309 0.62 -12.64 -1.45
C ASP A 309 0.40 -11.13 -1.25
N LEU A 310 -0.29 -10.73 -0.19
CA LEU A 310 -0.48 -9.34 0.21
C LEU A 310 0.31 -8.98 1.48
N SER A 311 1.25 -9.83 1.88
CA SER A 311 2.07 -9.62 3.06
C SER A 311 3.32 -8.78 2.76
N MET A 312 3.46 -7.66 3.45
CA MET A 312 4.66 -6.83 3.36
C MET A 312 5.93 -7.54 3.88
N PHE A 313 5.81 -8.61 4.68
CA PHE A 313 6.97 -9.44 5.06
C PHE A 313 7.60 -10.13 3.86
N GLY A 314 6.77 -10.71 2.97
CA GLY A 314 7.23 -11.29 1.71
C GLY A 314 7.88 -10.26 0.80
N VAL A 315 7.25 -9.10 0.65
CA VAL A 315 7.74 -7.99 -0.17
C VAL A 315 9.10 -7.47 0.33
N MET A 316 9.22 -7.20 1.64
CA MET A 316 10.49 -6.74 2.23
C MET A 316 11.62 -7.76 2.01
N ARG A 317 11.33 -9.02 2.26
CA ARG A 317 12.31 -10.12 2.07
C ARG A 317 12.73 -10.23 0.60
N GLY A 318 11.77 -10.21 -0.32
CA GLY A 318 12.01 -10.24 -1.76
C GLY A 318 12.87 -9.07 -2.22
N ALA A 319 12.54 -7.84 -1.80
CA ALA A 319 13.31 -6.65 -2.13
C ALA A 319 14.77 -6.74 -1.65
N ALA A 320 14.97 -7.15 -0.40
CA ALA A 320 16.32 -7.27 0.19
C ALA A 320 17.16 -8.35 -0.51
N TYR A 321 16.60 -9.53 -0.72
CA TYR A 321 17.35 -10.66 -1.32
C TYR A 321 17.66 -10.41 -2.79
N LEU A 322 16.67 -9.88 -3.53
CA LEU A 322 16.84 -9.60 -4.95
C LEU A 322 17.93 -8.56 -5.19
N ALA A 323 17.93 -7.45 -4.42
CA ALA A 323 18.95 -6.43 -4.54
C ALA A 323 20.35 -7.01 -4.25
N LYS A 324 20.50 -7.75 -3.14
CA LYS A 324 21.79 -8.36 -2.77
C LYS A 324 22.29 -9.39 -3.78
N GLY A 325 21.40 -10.29 -4.22
CA GLY A 325 21.75 -11.35 -5.17
C GLY A 325 22.09 -10.81 -6.56
N PHE A 326 21.32 -9.84 -7.05
CA PHE A 326 21.54 -9.24 -8.37
C PHE A 326 22.84 -8.43 -8.43
N HIS A 327 23.16 -7.66 -7.37
CA HIS A 327 24.37 -6.85 -7.33
C HIS A 327 25.60 -7.60 -6.79
N ASN A 328 25.44 -8.85 -6.35
CA ASN A 328 26.50 -9.63 -5.69
C ASN A 328 27.18 -8.85 -4.54
N ASP A 329 26.38 -8.08 -3.79
CA ASP A 329 26.80 -7.22 -2.69
C ASP A 329 25.90 -7.43 -1.46
N THR A 330 26.48 -7.96 -0.38
CA THR A 330 25.77 -8.21 0.87
C THR A 330 25.43 -6.94 1.65
N THR A 331 26.04 -5.81 1.33
CA THR A 331 25.88 -4.53 2.04
C THR A 331 24.77 -3.66 1.45
N ILE A 332 24.39 -3.89 0.19
CA ILE A 332 23.28 -3.18 -0.47
C ILE A 332 21.94 -3.56 0.16
N ALA A 333 20.99 -2.69 0.15
CA ALA A 333 19.65 -2.90 0.68
C ALA A 333 19.64 -3.46 2.12
N PRO A 334 20.25 -2.75 3.10
CA PRO A 334 20.24 -3.21 4.49
C PRO A 334 18.82 -3.29 5.05
N ALA A 335 18.59 -4.20 6.00
CA ALA A 335 17.27 -4.45 6.57
C ALA A 335 16.58 -3.16 7.08
N SER A 336 17.33 -2.25 7.70
CA SER A 336 16.80 -0.97 8.19
C SER A 336 16.24 -0.07 7.07
N GLU A 337 16.86 -0.07 5.90
CA GLU A 337 16.43 0.69 4.74
C GLU A 337 15.16 0.07 4.14
N ILE A 338 15.16 -1.25 3.92
CA ILE A 338 14.00 -1.98 3.41
C ILE A 338 12.79 -1.85 4.36
N PHE A 339 13.01 -1.96 5.67
CA PHE A 339 11.96 -1.73 6.67
C PHE A 339 11.44 -0.28 6.61
N SER A 340 12.33 0.69 6.39
CA SER A 340 11.93 2.10 6.21
C SER A 340 11.05 2.29 4.97
N PHE A 341 11.29 1.56 3.87
CA PHE A 341 10.44 1.63 2.66
C PHE A 341 9.01 1.13 2.93
N ALA A 342 8.85 0.10 3.77
CA ALA A 342 7.56 -0.42 4.16
C ALA A 342 6.84 0.41 5.25
N THR A 343 7.56 1.25 5.98
CA THR A 343 7.05 2.02 7.13
C THR A 343 7.13 3.52 6.88
N ARG A 344 8.26 4.16 7.22
CA ARG A 344 8.45 5.61 7.14
C ARG A 344 8.27 6.17 5.73
N GLN A 345 8.98 5.60 4.75
CA GLN A 345 8.92 6.08 3.38
C GLN A 345 7.52 5.80 2.78
N GLY A 346 6.95 4.63 3.10
CA GLY A 346 5.58 4.29 2.72
C GLY A 346 4.57 5.28 3.30
N ALA A 347 4.65 5.63 4.58
CA ALA A 347 3.77 6.62 5.21
C ALA A 347 3.87 7.99 4.53
N LEU A 348 5.09 8.48 4.29
CA LEU A 348 5.32 9.76 3.61
C LEU A 348 4.74 9.75 2.18
N ALA A 349 4.96 8.67 1.41
CA ALA A 349 4.40 8.52 0.07
C ALA A 349 2.86 8.43 0.08
N ALA A 350 2.27 7.82 1.12
CA ALA A 350 0.83 7.82 1.38
C ALA A 350 0.28 9.19 1.83
N GLY A 351 1.15 10.16 2.09
CA GLY A 351 0.75 11.48 2.62
C GLY A 351 0.25 11.40 4.08
N VAL A 352 0.85 10.52 4.87
CA VAL A 352 0.59 10.32 6.30
C VAL A 352 1.83 10.75 7.10
N ASP A 353 1.67 11.65 8.06
CA ASP A 353 2.73 12.01 9.00
C ASP A 353 2.89 10.93 10.08
N GLY A 354 3.39 9.77 9.65
CA GLY A 354 3.45 8.51 10.41
C GLY A 354 4.65 7.67 10.02
N GLY A 355 4.53 6.35 10.24
CA GLY A 355 5.63 5.39 10.01
C GLY A 355 6.71 5.43 11.09
N PHE A 356 6.38 6.01 12.23
CA PHE A 356 7.20 6.09 13.45
C PHE A 356 6.34 5.83 14.67
N VAL A 357 6.94 5.31 15.74
CA VAL A 357 6.34 5.28 17.07
C VAL A 357 6.93 6.44 17.88
N GLU A 358 6.45 7.67 17.61
CA GLU A 358 6.95 8.91 18.22
C GLU A 358 5.80 9.86 18.55
N VAL A 359 5.96 10.63 19.62
CA VAL A 359 4.95 11.61 20.04
C VAL A 359 4.66 12.61 18.94
N GLY A 360 3.38 12.88 18.69
CA GLY A 360 2.89 13.78 17.64
C GLY A 360 2.71 13.14 16.27
N LYS A 361 3.14 11.89 16.06
CA LYS A 361 2.95 11.15 14.80
C LYS A 361 1.64 10.38 14.81
N ALA A 362 1.11 10.10 13.60
CA ALA A 362 -0.07 9.25 13.42
C ALA A 362 0.13 7.89 14.08
N ALA A 363 -0.85 7.47 14.87
CA ALA A 363 -0.78 6.24 15.65
C ALA A 363 -1.15 5.02 14.79
N ASP A 364 -0.23 4.69 13.90
CA ASP A 364 -0.24 3.50 13.05
C ASP A 364 0.88 2.57 13.51
N CYS A 365 0.55 1.53 14.29
CA CYS A 365 1.56 0.65 14.88
C CYS A 365 1.10 -0.80 15.03
N LEU A 366 2.10 -1.68 15.21
CA LEU A 366 1.93 -3.11 15.44
C LEU A 366 2.46 -3.47 16.83
N LEU A 367 1.77 -4.37 17.51
CA LEU A 367 2.32 -5.15 18.60
C LEU A 367 2.78 -6.49 18.04
N ILE A 368 4.07 -6.75 18.14
CA ILE A 368 4.72 -7.95 17.63
C ILE A 368 5.00 -8.90 18.79
N ASN A 369 4.46 -10.10 18.72
CA ASN A 369 4.84 -11.19 19.63
C ASN A 369 6.27 -11.63 19.26
N THR A 370 7.23 -11.32 20.13
CA THR A 370 8.64 -11.68 19.91
C THR A 370 9.01 -13.07 20.43
N ASP A 371 8.07 -13.74 21.11
CA ASP A 371 8.28 -15.09 21.67
C ASP A 371 7.73 -16.18 20.75
N ILE A 372 8.09 -16.08 19.45
CA ILE A 372 7.78 -17.10 18.45
C ILE A 372 9.06 -17.58 17.77
N PRO A 373 9.12 -18.84 17.28
CA PRO A 373 10.37 -19.43 16.80
C PRO A 373 11.12 -18.63 15.76
N CYS A 374 10.44 -17.98 14.83
CA CYS A 374 11.09 -17.20 13.75
C CYS A 374 11.70 -15.85 14.23
N LEU A 375 11.45 -15.43 15.48
CA LEU A 375 12.01 -14.22 16.09
C LEU A 375 12.97 -14.54 17.26
N VAL A 376 13.25 -15.80 17.54
CA VAL A 376 14.17 -16.24 18.61
C VAL A 376 15.42 -16.88 17.99
N PRO A 377 16.64 -16.39 18.33
CA PRO A 377 16.96 -15.24 19.18
C PRO A 377 16.71 -13.89 18.48
N ASN A 378 16.45 -12.85 19.26
CA ASN A 378 16.16 -11.51 18.75
C ASN A 378 17.31 -10.54 18.99
N TYR A 379 18.44 -10.69 18.25
CA TYR A 379 19.57 -9.76 18.31
C TYR A 379 19.29 -8.44 17.60
N SER A 380 18.41 -8.45 16.58
CA SER A 380 17.96 -7.28 15.85
C SER A 380 16.54 -7.51 15.35
N LEU A 381 15.57 -6.87 15.99
CA LEU A 381 14.18 -7.00 15.60
C LEU A 381 13.93 -6.60 14.14
N VAL A 382 14.52 -5.48 13.69
CA VAL A 382 14.36 -5.01 12.30
C VAL A 382 14.92 -6.03 11.30
N SER A 383 16.09 -6.62 11.59
CA SER A 383 16.63 -7.68 10.75
C SER A 383 15.69 -8.89 10.70
N ASN A 384 15.19 -9.32 11.86
CA ASN A 384 14.28 -10.45 11.93
C ASN A 384 12.95 -10.16 11.21
N LEU A 385 12.41 -8.94 11.33
CA LEU A 385 11.17 -8.55 10.63
C LEU A 385 11.33 -8.61 9.10
N VAL A 386 12.50 -8.29 8.57
CA VAL A 386 12.77 -8.35 7.12
C VAL A 386 13.07 -9.78 6.65
N TYR A 387 13.92 -10.52 7.40
CA TYR A 387 14.48 -11.76 6.88
C TYR A 387 13.82 -13.05 7.36
N SER A 388 13.25 -13.08 8.57
CA SER A 388 12.74 -14.34 9.15
C SER A 388 11.28 -14.29 9.59
N ALA A 389 10.73 -13.11 9.91
CA ALA A 389 9.37 -12.98 10.42
C ALA A 389 8.32 -13.43 9.40
N SER A 390 7.20 -13.89 9.92
CA SER A 390 5.97 -14.21 9.17
C SER A 390 4.78 -13.45 9.78
N PRO A 391 3.65 -13.35 9.09
CA PRO A 391 2.46 -12.66 9.59
C PRO A 391 1.98 -13.10 10.98
N GLU A 392 2.29 -14.31 11.39
CA GLU A 392 1.88 -14.84 12.71
C GLU A 392 2.47 -14.05 13.89
N CYS A 393 3.58 -13.32 13.69
CA CYS A 393 4.17 -12.49 14.75
C CYS A 393 3.35 -11.24 15.08
N VAL A 394 2.45 -10.81 14.19
CA VAL A 394 1.62 -9.61 14.40
C VAL A 394 0.45 -9.98 15.30
N ASP A 395 0.46 -9.54 16.55
CA ASP A 395 -0.63 -9.77 17.51
C ASP A 395 -1.75 -8.75 17.35
N THR A 396 -1.41 -7.47 17.39
CA THR A 396 -2.36 -6.35 17.40
C THR A 396 -1.96 -5.32 16.36
N VAL A 397 -2.95 -4.79 15.63
CA VAL A 397 -2.79 -3.73 14.64
C VAL A 397 -3.62 -2.52 15.04
N ILE A 398 -2.96 -1.38 15.10
CA ILE A 398 -3.59 -0.08 15.37
C ILE A 398 -3.42 0.79 14.12
N CYS A 399 -4.53 1.29 13.60
CA CYS A 399 -4.61 2.16 12.43
C CYS A 399 -5.37 3.43 12.81
N ASP A 400 -4.80 4.60 12.55
CA ASP A 400 -5.42 5.89 12.91
C ASP A 400 -5.88 5.96 14.39
N GLY A 401 -5.07 5.37 15.27
CA GLY A 401 -5.38 5.28 16.70
C GLY A 401 -6.50 4.30 17.07
N ARG A 402 -6.97 3.46 16.15
CA ARG A 402 -8.02 2.46 16.38
C ARG A 402 -7.47 1.06 16.29
N ILE A 403 -7.87 0.19 17.17
CA ILE A 403 -7.54 -1.23 17.12
C ILE A 403 -8.39 -1.88 16.04
N ILE A 404 -7.76 -2.35 14.94
CA ILE A 404 -8.43 -3.05 13.84
C ILE A 404 -8.16 -4.56 13.84
N MET A 405 -7.18 -5.00 14.62
CA MET A 405 -6.93 -6.41 14.95
C MET A 405 -6.40 -6.51 16.38
N LYS A 406 -6.85 -7.50 17.16
CA LYS A 406 -6.33 -7.80 18.50
C LYS A 406 -6.26 -9.29 18.73
N GLY A 407 -5.12 -9.78 19.26
CA GLY A 407 -4.91 -11.21 19.48
C GLY A 407 -5.08 -12.00 18.19
N ARG A 408 -4.63 -11.44 17.05
CA ARG A 408 -4.77 -11.98 15.69
C ARG A 408 -6.23 -12.19 15.20
N LYS A 409 -7.20 -11.56 15.84
CA LYS A 409 -8.63 -11.62 15.45
C LYS A 409 -9.07 -10.28 14.87
N VAL A 410 -9.71 -10.36 13.70
CA VAL A 410 -10.39 -9.26 13.02
C VAL A 410 -11.89 -9.49 13.12
N GLU A 411 -12.65 -8.44 13.41
CA GLU A 411 -14.10 -8.56 13.51
C GLU A 411 -14.71 -9.01 12.18
N GLY A 412 -15.60 -10.00 12.23
CA GLY A 412 -16.30 -10.53 11.05
C GLY A 412 -15.43 -11.36 10.10
N GLU A 413 -14.23 -11.80 10.46
CA GLU A 413 -13.31 -12.49 9.55
C GLU A 413 -13.91 -13.75 8.89
N GLU A 414 -14.74 -14.50 9.61
CA GLU A 414 -15.39 -15.71 9.06
C GLU A 414 -16.41 -15.36 7.98
N GLU A 415 -17.20 -14.30 8.19
CA GLU A 415 -18.17 -13.79 7.24
C GLU A 415 -17.48 -13.22 6.00
N ILE A 416 -16.37 -12.48 6.17
CA ILE A 416 -15.56 -11.94 5.07
C ILE A 416 -15.10 -13.08 4.14
N VAL A 417 -14.55 -14.14 4.71
CA VAL A 417 -14.09 -15.33 3.94
C VAL A 417 -15.25 -16.03 3.26
N ALA A 418 -16.39 -16.19 3.95
CA ALA A 418 -17.58 -16.83 3.38
C ALA A 418 -18.12 -16.04 2.17
N LYS A 419 -18.23 -14.71 2.28
CA LYS A 419 -18.70 -13.83 1.19
C LYS A 419 -17.75 -13.82 -0.02
N ALA A 420 -16.45 -13.81 0.23
CA ALA A 420 -15.46 -13.95 -0.84
C ALA A 420 -15.60 -15.28 -1.59
N ARG A 421 -15.81 -16.40 -0.87
CA ARG A 421 -16.08 -17.71 -1.49
C ARG A 421 -17.37 -17.75 -2.32
N GLU A 422 -18.45 -17.08 -1.87
CA GLU A 422 -19.69 -16.92 -2.63
C GLU A 422 -19.42 -16.17 -3.95
N SER A 423 -18.68 -15.06 -3.91
CA SER A 423 -18.27 -14.31 -5.10
C SER A 423 -17.45 -15.16 -6.06
N VAL A 424 -16.43 -15.88 -5.58
CA VAL A 424 -15.61 -16.76 -6.41
C VAL A 424 -16.44 -17.86 -7.06
N LYS A 425 -17.33 -18.52 -6.32
CA LYS A 425 -18.24 -19.56 -6.85
C LYS A 425 -19.10 -19.04 -8.00
N ARG A 426 -19.64 -17.84 -7.88
CA ARG A 426 -20.43 -17.19 -8.92
C ARG A 426 -19.57 -16.84 -10.15
N LEU A 427 -18.40 -16.23 -9.94
CA LEU A 427 -17.50 -15.75 -11.01
C LEU A 427 -16.86 -16.91 -11.79
N ALA A 428 -16.44 -17.98 -11.11
CA ALA A 428 -15.83 -19.15 -11.73
C ALA A 428 -16.85 -20.12 -12.35
N GLY A 429 -18.15 -19.91 -12.14
CA GLY A 429 -19.21 -20.81 -12.66
C GLY A 429 -19.18 -22.20 -12.00
N ARG A 430 -18.71 -22.31 -10.75
CA ARG A 430 -18.57 -23.57 -10.02
C ARG A 430 -19.42 -23.59 -8.76
#